data_af431938be1ed755c6701659d58cdc09
#
_entry.id   af431938be1ed755c6701659d58cdc09
#
_cell.length_a   1.000
_cell.length_b   1.000
_cell.length_c   1.000
_cell.angle_alpha   90.00
_cell.angle_beta   90.00
_cell.angle_gamma   90.00
#
_symmetry.space_group_name_H-M   'P 1'
#
loop_
_entity.id
_entity.type
_entity.pdbx_description
1 polymer ?
#
loop_
_entity_poly.entity_id
_entity_poly.type
_entity_poly.pdbx_seq_one_letter_code
_entity_poly.pdbx_strand_id
1 'polypeptide(L)'
;MANRSGQFKIEYFEPIRETISADGNFLYKLDIELEQLDIVPQEDYFEGTPINLFTSSLEDLDKSYSVTSCKDLDDILTCMIKPRSEESFLEKLSISFLKDELLYIQYTDSFEQTVRLNFEKPLWTKFDESDLVLSVPEGIDVVYH
;
A
#
# COMPACT_ATOMS: atom_id res chain seq x y z
N MET A 1 -8.31 -1.22 -3.91
CA MET A 1 -8.11 -1.93 -5.21
C MET A 1 -6.64 -2.01 -5.53
N ALA A 2 -6.16 -3.17 -5.91
CA ALA A 2 -4.77 -3.36 -6.30
C ALA A 2 -4.61 -4.58 -7.22
N ASN A 3 -3.52 -4.62 -7.97
CA ASN A 3 -3.07 -5.80 -8.69
C ASN A 3 -1.55 -5.92 -8.61
N ARG A 4 -1.01 -7.08 -9.03
CA ARG A 4 0.44 -7.33 -8.94
C ARG A 4 1.26 -6.71 -10.07
N SER A 5 0.65 -5.97 -10.99
CA SER A 5 1.35 -5.12 -11.97
C SER A 5 1.62 -3.70 -11.45
N GLY A 6 1.43 -3.48 -10.17
CA GLY A 6 1.71 -2.21 -9.52
C GLY A 6 0.58 -1.18 -9.61
N GLN A 7 -0.55 -1.54 -10.17
CA GLN A 7 -1.71 -0.64 -10.27
C GLN A 7 -2.58 -0.78 -9.03
N PHE A 8 -2.96 0.34 -8.43
CA PHE A 8 -3.83 0.35 -7.26
C PHE A 8 -4.52 1.69 -7.07
N LYS A 9 -5.56 1.69 -6.23
CA LYS A 9 -6.22 2.90 -5.74
C LYS A 9 -6.56 2.72 -4.27
N ILE A 10 -6.22 3.71 -3.47
CA ILE A 10 -6.51 3.76 -2.03
C ILE A 10 -7.22 5.08 -1.74
N GLU A 11 -8.33 5.02 -1.04
CA GLU A 11 -9.08 6.18 -0.60
C GLU A 11 -9.05 6.25 0.92
N TYR A 12 -8.56 7.36 1.45
CA TYR A 12 -8.59 7.67 2.88
C TYR A 12 -9.73 8.64 3.15
N PHE A 13 -10.53 8.36 4.15
CA PHE A 13 -11.69 9.19 4.50
C PHE A 13 -11.46 10.01 5.77
N GLU A 14 -10.69 9.50 6.72
CA GLU A 14 -10.38 10.15 7.98
C GLU A 14 -8.96 9.81 8.46
N PRO A 15 -8.27 10.71 9.15
CA PRO A 15 -8.63 12.10 9.46
C PRO A 15 -8.49 13.07 8.27
N ILE A 16 -7.83 12.66 7.19
CA ILE A 16 -7.56 13.47 6.00
C ILE A 16 -8.21 12.78 4.80
N ARG A 17 -8.93 13.53 3.99
CA ARG A 17 -9.47 13.06 2.72
C ARG A 17 -8.41 13.07 1.64
N GLU A 18 -7.89 11.91 1.36
CA GLU A 18 -6.81 11.71 0.39
C GLU A 18 -7.10 10.50 -0.49
N THR A 19 -6.81 10.61 -1.76
CA THR A 19 -6.87 9.49 -2.70
C THR A 19 -5.51 9.30 -3.33
N ILE A 20 -5.01 8.08 -3.29
CA ILE A 20 -3.78 7.67 -3.96
C ILE A 20 -4.14 6.69 -5.05
N SER A 21 -3.74 6.99 -6.28
CA SER A 21 -3.92 6.11 -7.44
C SER A 21 -2.58 5.90 -8.14
N ALA A 22 -2.30 4.68 -8.53
CA ALA A 22 -1.08 4.30 -9.25
C ALA A 22 -1.44 3.53 -10.52
N ASP A 23 -0.87 3.94 -11.64
CA ASP A 23 -1.13 3.35 -12.96
C ASP A 23 -0.07 2.31 -13.39
N GLY A 24 0.94 2.10 -12.57
CA GLY A 24 2.09 1.25 -12.85
C GLY A 24 3.37 2.03 -13.19
N ASN A 25 3.26 3.31 -13.54
CA ASN A 25 4.39 4.19 -13.86
C ASN A 25 4.43 5.41 -12.93
N PHE A 26 3.28 6.03 -12.70
CA PHE A 26 3.13 7.21 -11.86
C PHE A 26 2.14 6.96 -10.74
N LEU A 27 2.40 7.63 -9.63
CA LEU A 27 1.52 7.71 -8.49
C LEU A 27 0.93 9.11 -8.44
N TYR A 28 -0.38 9.18 -8.27
CA TYR A 28 -1.18 10.39 -8.16
C TYR A 28 -1.75 10.47 -6.76
N LYS A 29 -1.35 11.47 -6.01
CA LYS A 29 -1.83 11.71 -4.65
C LYS A 29 -2.67 12.98 -4.63
N LEU A 30 -3.98 12.82 -4.47
CA LEU A 30 -4.93 13.91 -4.41
C LEU A 30 -5.33 14.19 -2.96
N ASP A 31 -4.96 15.36 -2.48
CA ASP A 31 -5.42 15.89 -1.19
C ASP A 31 -6.48 16.96 -1.45
N ILE A 32 -7.73 16.66 -1.07
CA ILE A 32 -8.85 17.56 -1.32
C ILE A 32 -8.83 18.76 -0.39
N GLU A 33 -8.35 18.60 0.83
CA GLU A 33 -8.30 19.69 1.81
C GLU A 33 -7.21 20.71 1.50
N LEU A 34 -6.07 20.23 0.99
CA LEU A 34 -4.99 21.10 0.54
C LEU A 34 -5.18 21.60 -0.91
N GLU A 35 -6.18 21.09 -1.62
CA GLU A 35 -6.43 21.38 -3.04
C GLU A 35 -5.19 21.10 -3.91
N GLN A 36 -4.48 20.01 -3.63
CA GLN A 36 -3.21 19.65 -4.26
C GLN A 36 -3.24 18.24 -4.85
N LEU A 37 -2.69 18.12 -6.06
CA LEU A 37 -2.41 16.85 -6.72
C LEU A 37 -0.89 16.72 -6.89
N ASP A 38 -0.29 15.76 -6.22
CA ASP A 38 1.10 15.39 -6.41
C ASP A 38 1.21 14.25 -7.41
N ILE A 39 2.14 14.36 -8.36
CA ILE A 39 2.47 13.32 -9.35
C ILE A 39 3.92 12.92 -9.15
N VAL A 40 4.13 11.65 -8.81
CA VAL A 40 5.45 11.11 -8.46
C VAL A 40 5.70 9.86 -9.31
N PRO A 41 6.93 9.65 -9.82
CA PRO A 41 7.28 8.34 -10.37
C PRO A 41 7.01 7.24 -9.34
N GLN A 42 6.32 6.20 -9.72
CA GLN A 42 5.83 5.19 -8.79
C GLN A 42 6.98 4.44 -8.09
N GLU A 43 8.06 4.18 -8.81
CA GLU A 43 9.26 3.52 -8.26
C GLU A 43 9.90 4.31 -7.10
N ASP A 44 9.90 5.65 -7.17
CA ASP A 44 10.48 6.51 -6.14
C ASP A 44 9.64 6.55 -4.86
N TYR A 45 8.34 6.37 -4.99
CA TYR A 45 7.43 6.42 -3.86
C TYR A 45 7.45 5.16 -3.00
N PHE A 46 7.71 4.00 -3.61
CA PHE A 46 7.61 2.71 -2.92
C PHE A 46 8.82 2.34 -2.09
N GLU A 47 9.90 3.06 -2.26
CA GLU A 47 11.10 2.80 -1.48
C GLU A 47 10.81 2.97 0.01
N GLY A 48 10.85 1.87 0.73
CA GLY A 48 10.61 1.86 2.18
C GLY A 48 9.14 1.89 2.64
N THR A 49 8.17 1.76 1.75
CA THR A 49 6.75 1.72 2.14
C THR A 49 6.17 0.30 2.11
N PRO A 50 5.21 -0.05 2.99
CA PRO A 50 4.60 -1.38 2.98
C PRO A 50 3.61 -1.61 1.82
N ILE A 51 3.32 -0.58 1.02
CA ILE A 51 2.39 -0.68 -0.11
C ILE A 51 2.85 -1.73 -1.11
N ASN A 52 4.14 -1.87 -1.33
CA ASN A 52 4.69 -2.85 -2.26
C ASN A 52 4.40 -4.31 -1.84
N LEU A 53 4.01 -4.57 -0.60
CA LEU A 53 3.64 -5.92 -0.17
C LEU A 53 2.47 -6.50 -0.95
N PHE A 54 1.54 -5.69 -1.40
CA PHE A 54 0.39 -6.16 -2.15
C PHE A 54 0.37 -5.74 -3.62
N THR A 55 1.31 -4.92 -4.05
CA THR A 55 1.41 -4.48 -5.45
C THR A 55 2.56 -5.13 -6.21
N SER A 56 3.63 -5.52 -5.53
CA SER A 56 4.80 -6.14 -6.15
C SER A 56 4.56 -7.60 -6.53
N SER A 57 5.34 -8.10 -7.47
CA SER A 57 5.39 -9.53 -7.78
C SER A 57 5.93 -10.32 -6.59
N LEU A 58 5.65 -11.63 -6.53
CA LEU A 58 6.19 -12.50 -5.48
C LEU A 58 7.71 -12.53 -5.48
N GLU A 59 8.32 -12.47 -6.67
CA GLU A 59 9.78 -12.43 -6.82
C GLU A 59 10.38 -11.16 -6.22
N ASP A 60 9.77 -10.00 -6.46
CA ASP A 60 10.23 -8.72 -5.92
C ASP A 60 10.01 -8.64 -4.41
N LEU A 61 8.93 -9.22 -3.90
CA LEU A 61 8.69 -9.32 -2.45
C LEU A 61 9.77 -10.14 -1.76
N ASP A 62 10.18 -11.25 -2.34
CA ASP A 62 11.24 -12.10 -1.77
C ASP A 62 12.60 -11.41 -1.73
N LYS A 63 12.85 -10.49 -2.67
CA LYS A 63 14.06 -9.66 -2.67
C LYS A 63 14.06 -8.59 -1.57
N SER A 64 12.89 -8.09 -1.20
CA SER A 64 12.74 -6.96 -0.28
C SER A 64 12.44 -7.37 1.15
N TYR A 65 11.82 -8.53 1.35
CA TYR A 65 11.36 -8.99 2.67
C TYR A 65 11.69 -10.45 2.91
N SER A 66 11.83 -10.80 4.18
CA SER A 66 11.94 -12.20 4.63
C SER A 66 10.84 -12.50 5.64
N VAL A 67 10.25 -13.69 5.53
CA VAL A 67 9.30 -14.19 6.51
C VAL A 67 10.08 -14.80 7.67
N THR A 68 9.87 -14.29 8.88
CA THR A 68 10.60 -14.76 10.08
C THR A 68 9.82 -15.82 10.84
N SER A 69 8.50 -15.73 10.91
CA SER A 69 7.64 -16.71 11.56
C SER A 69 6.21 -16.58 11.07
N CYS A 70 5.46 -17.67 11.07
CA CYS A 70 4.03 -17.68 10.83
C CYS A 70 3.31 -18.45 11.92
N LYS A 71 2.11 -18.00 12.28
CA LYS A 71 1.22 -18.64 13.25
C LYS A 71 -0.15 -18.78 12.64
N ASP A 72 -0.70 -19.98 12.68
CA ASP A 72 -2.04 -20.29 12.23
C ASP A 72 -2.94 -20.51 13.46
N LEU A 73 -4.01 -19.73 13.55
CA LEU A 73 -4.97 -19.79 14.64
C LEU A 73 -6.36 -19.43 14.12
N ASP A 74 -7.35 -20.33 14.29
CA ASP A 74 -8.75 -20.11 13.90
C ASP A 74 -8.90 -19.67 12.43
N ASP A 75 -8.26 -20.36 11.49
CA ASP A 75 -8.21 -20.07 10.06
C ASP A 75 -7.52 -18.74 9.69
N ILE A 76 -6.95 -18.04 10.65
CA ILE A 76 -6.16 -16.83 10.42
C ILE A 76 -4.67 -17.19 10.45
N LEU A 77 -4.02 -16.97 9.32
CA LEU A 77 -2.57 -17.10 9.19
C LEU A 77 -1.93 -15.72 9.35
N THR A 78 -1.13 -15.55 10.40
CA THR A 78 -0.38 -14.31 10.63
C THR A 78 1.11 -14.59 10.49
N CYS A 79 1.75 -13.87 9.58
CA CYS A 79 3.18 -13.97 9.34
C CYS A 79 3.88 -12.69 9.77
N MET A 80 4.98 -12.84 10.50
CA MET A 80 5.91 -11.77 10.80
C MET A 80 6.89 -11.65 9.65
N ILE A 81 7.08 -10.43 9.15
CA ILE A 81 7.91 -10.12 7.99
C ILE A 81 8.96 -9.12 8.42
N LYS A 82 10.16 -9.27 7.91
CA LYS A 82 11.26 -8.35 8.16
C LYS A 82 11.78 -7.80 6.84
N PRO A 83 11.95 -6.47 6.70
CA PRO A 83 12.66 -5.89 5.58
C PRO A 83 14.11 -6.41 5.53
N ARG A 84 14.61 -6.69 4.34
CA ARG A 84 16.01 -7.09 4.18
C ARG A 84 16.97 -5.92 4.27
N SER A 85 16.52 -4.71 3.97
CA SER A 85 17.30 -3.50 4.12
C SER A 85 17.32 -3.03 5.59
N GLU A 86 18.49 -2.77 6.14
CA GLU A 86 18.66 -2.21 7.47
C GLU A 86 18.28 -0.73 7.55
N GLU A 87 18.19 -0.06 6.40
CA GLU A 87 17.81 1.35 6.29
C GLU A 87 16.30 1.57 6.32
N SER A 88 15.51 0.48 6.34
CA SER A 88 14.05 0.58 6.42
C SER A 88 13.61 1.15 7.76
N PHE A 89 12.69 2.12 7.72
CA PHE A 89 12.06 2.65 8.93
C PHE A 89 10.91 1.77 9.46
N LEU A 90 10.60 0.66 8.78
CA LEU A 90 9.61 -0.32 9.22
C LEU A 90 10.29 -1.33 10.16
N GLU A 91 9.91 -1.33 11.43
CA GLU A 91 10.54 -2.21 12.42
C GLU A 91 9.80 -3.52 12.62
N LYS A 92 8.50 -3.45 12.80
CA LYS A 92 7.65 -4.61 13.06
C LYS A 92 6.56 -4.67 12.01
N LEU A 93 6.61 -5.68 11.18
CA LEU A 93 5.66 -5.85 10.09
C LEU A 93 5.00 -7.21 10.19
N SER A 94 3.69 -7.24 10.22
CA SER A 94 2.90 -8.48 10.17
C SER A 94 1.83 -8.40 9.11
N ILE A 95 1.56 -9.54 8.50
CA ILE A 95 0.52 -9.69 7.49
C ILE A 95 -0.38 -10.86 7.89
N SER A 96 -1.68 -10.67 7.83
CA SER A 96 -2.65 -11.68 8.20
C SER A 96 -3.60 -12.00 7.06
N PHE A 97 -3.87 -13.28 6.89
CA PHE A 97 -4.78 -13.83 5.91
C PHE A 97 -5.90 -14.62 6.58
N LEU A 98 -7.09 -14.49 6.07
CA LEU A 98 -8.22 -15.35 6.39
C LEU A 98 -8.57 -16.17 5.14
N LYS A 99 -8.34 -17.50 5.15
CA LYS A 99 -8.62 -18.38 4.02
C LYS A 99 -8.05 -17.86 2.68
N ASP A 100 -6.77 -17.56 2.63
CA ASP A 100 -6.05 -17.03 1.47
C ASP A 100 -6.41 -15.58 1.07
N GLU A 101 -7.33 -14.93 1.76
CA GLU A 101 -7.63 -13.51 1.56
C GLU A 101 -6.86 -12.64 2.55
N LEU A 102 -6.30 -11.55 2.07
CA LEU A 102 -5.59 -10.59 2.91
C LEU A 102 -6.57 -9.89 3.86
N LEU A 103 -6.35 -10.07 5.16
CA LEU A 103 -7.19 -9.53 6.21
C LEU A 103 -6.68 -8.18 6.71
N TYR A 104 -5.41 -8.10 7.09
CA TYR A 104 -4.77 -6.86 7.48
C TYR A 104 -3.25 -6.90 7.34
N ILE A 105 -2.67 -5.71 7.24
CA ILE A 105 -1.24 -5.46 7.37
C ILE A 105 -1.05 -4.51 8.56
N GLN A 106 -0.12 -4.83 9.44
CA GLN A 106 0.23 -4.00 10.57
C GLN A 106 1.73 -3.78 10.62
N TYR A 107 2.14 -2.54 10.84
CA TYR A 107 3.55 -2.22 11.01
C TYR A 107 3.76 -1.17 12.11
N THR A 108 4.97 -1.17 12.66
CA THR A 108 5.45 -0.14 13.56
C THR A 108 6.64 0.55 12.90
N ASP A 109 6.64 1.87 12.87
CA ASP A 109 7.74 2.65 12.33
C ASP A 109 8.82 2.96 13.38
N SER A 110 9.89 3.64 12.98
CA SER A 110 10.99 4.03 13.86
C SER A 110 10.59 5.07 14.94
N PHE A 111 9.42 5.67 14.82
CA PHE A 111 8.84 6.58 15.81
C PHE A 111 7.90 5.87 16.80
N GLU A 112 7.90 4.55 16.79
CA GLU A 112 7.02 3.69 17.60
C GLU A 112 5.51 3.87 17.30
N GLN A 113 5.18 4.41 16.13
CA GLN A 113 3.80 4.52 15.66
C GLN A 113 3.36 3.21 15.03
N THR A 114 2.23 2.69 15.48
CA THR A 114 1.64 1.46 14.90
C THR A 114 0.50 1.82 13.97
N VAL A 115 0.58 1.32 12.76
CA VAL A 115 -0.45 1.49 11.72
C VAL A 115 -1.00 0.12 11.34
N ARG A 116 -2.32 0.00 11.28
CA ARG A 116 -3.01 -1.20 10.80
C ARG A 116 -3.90 -0.84 9.62
N LEU A 117 -3.70 -1.52 8.51
CA LEU A 117 -4.54 -1.44 7.32
C LEU A 117 -5.43 -2.68 7.27
N ASN A 118 -6.73 -2.52 7.48
CA ASN A 118 -7.70 -3.59 7.39
C ASN A 118 -8.34 -3.61 6.01
N PHE A 119 -8.50 -4.81 5.45
CA PHE A 119 -9.06 -5.02 4.14
C PHE A 119 -10.38 -5.79 4.26
N GLU A 120 -11.47 -5.18 3.81
CA GLU A 120 -12.81 -5.77 3.90
C GLU A 120 -13.24 -6.50 2.62
N LYS A 121 -12.51 -6.30 1.53
CA LYS A 121 -12.78 -6.90 0.21
C LYS A 121 -11.53 -7.48 -0.40
N PRO A 122 -11.65 -8.46 -1.34
CA PRO A 122 -10.49 -8.99 -2.06
C PRO A 122 -9.70 -7.88 -2.75
N LEU A 123 -8.39 -7.81 -2.49
CA LEU A 123 -7.50 -6.81 -3.09
C LEU A 123 -7.20 -7.12 -4.56
N TRP A 124 -7.03 -8.40 -4.88
CA TRP A 124 -6.64 -8.85 -6.22
C TRP A 124 -7.87 -9.21 -7.03
N THR A 125 -8.65 -8.19 -7.40
CA THR A 125 -9.74 -8.32 -8.34
C THR A 125 -9.33 -7.75 -9.68
N LYS A 126 -9.90 -8.26 -10.75
CA LYS A 126 -9.77 -7.62 -12.07
C LYS A 126 -10.54 -6.31 -12.02
N PHE A 127 -9.86 -5.22 -12.38
CA PHE A 127 -10.47 -3.93 -12.53
C PHE A 127 -9.98 -3.27 -13.83
N ASP A 128 -10.79 -2.37 -14.37
CA ASP A 128 -10.46 -1.63 -15.58
C ASP A 128 -9.62 -0.39 -15.23
N GLU A 129 -8.89 0.15 -16.22
CA GLU A 129 -8.15 1.41 -16.04
C GLU A 129 -9.04 2.57 -15.59
N SER A 130 -10.33 2.56 -15.96
CA SER A 130 -11.30 3.54 -15.51
C SER A 130 -11.50 3.56 -13.99
N ASP A 131 -11.27 2.44 -13.30
CA ASP A 131 -11.36 2.36 -11.83
C ASP A 131 -10.23 3.11 -11.13
N LEU A 132 -9.13 3.37 -11.84
CA LEU A 132 -7.97 4.10 -11.34
C LEU A 132 -8.07 5.61 -11.54
N VAL A 133 -9.03 6.07 -12.34
CA VAL A 133 -9.19 7.48 -12.66
C VAL A 133 -9.56 8.28 -11.41
N LEU A 134 -8.80 9.36 -11.20
CA LEU A 134 -9.11 10.35 -10.16
C LEU A 134 -10.06 11.41 -10.72
N SER A 135 -11.08 11.73 -9.94
CA SER A 135 -11.92 12.88 -10.18
C SER A 135 -11.26 14.11 -9.57
N VAL A 136 -10.51 14.85 -10.37
CA VAL A 136 -9.76 16.03 -9.93
C VAL A 136 -10.65 17.27 -10.02
N PRO A 137 -10.96 17.97 -8.91
CA PRO A 137 -11.73 19.21 -8.94
C PRO A 137 -11.02 20.33 -9.71
N GLU A 138 -11.78 21.29 -10.21
CA GLU A 138 -11.21 22.50 -10.80
C GLU A 138 -10.45 23.33 -9.74
N GLY A 139 -9.37 23.99 -10.15
CA GLY A 139 -8.56 24.84 -9.27
C GLY A 139 -7.56 24.11 -8.38
N ILE A 140 -7.35 22.82 -8.62
CA ILE A 140 -6.33 22.03 -7.91
C ILE A 140 -4.93 22.40 -8.42
N ASP A 141 -4.02 22.65 -7.48
CA ASP A 141 -2.60 22.82 -7.80
C ASP A 141 -1.96 21.47 -8.12
N VAL A 142 -1.28 21.38 -9.26
CA VAL A 142 -0.57 20.15 -9.69
C VAL A 142 0.91 20.32 -9.46
N VAL A 143 1.49 19.42 -8.69
CA VAL A 143 2.94 19.38 -8.37
C VAL A 143 3.56 18.12 -8.95
N TYR A 144 4.59 18.29 -9.77
CA TYR A 144 5.39 17.19 -10.33
C TYR A 144 6.69 17.03 -9.54
N HIS A 145 6.97 15.81 -9.19
CA HIS A 145 8.19 15.43 -8.46
C HIS A 145 9.22 14.67 -9.28
#